data_0b947b349d36b925e889504b9ea6ceb6
#
_entry.id   0b947b349d36b925e889504b9ea6ceb6
#
_cell.length_a   1.000
_cell.length_b   1.000
_cell.length_c   1.000
_cell.angle_alpha   90.00
_cell.angle_beta   90.00
_cell.angle_gamma   90.00
#
_symmetry.space_group_name_H-M   'P 1'
#
loop_
_entity.id
_entity.type
_entity.pdbx_description
1 polymer ?
#
loop_
_entity_poly.entity_id
_entity_poly.type
_entity_poly.pdbx_seq_one_letter_code
_entity_poly.pdbx_strand_id
1 'polypeptide(L)'
;GAGGGDARHDGAVLIALNSSWDAAALGLHTVFQNNAEWIVETVRHLLASTAANVIVRQHPAERLPIGATTDDYGALLRRHFGDEPRLHFIAAADSINSYALLARVALVVTYTSTIGIEAAALGKPVVSPSNAYYTGLGFVWKADDLAGYQALLEAGAAGQLQVTPPMREDAHLCYYLTQCCNWF
;
A
#
# COMPACT_ATOMS: atom_id res chain seq x y z
N GLY A 1 -0.82 -4.13 28.92
CA GLY A 1 0.51 -4.50 28.46
C GLY A 1 0.75 -3.79 27.14
N ALA A 2 1.72 -2.87 27.09
CA ALA A 2 2.15 -2.24 25.85
C ALA A 2 2.76 -3.35 24.98
N GLY A 3 2.06 -3.75 23.91
CA GLY A 3 2.59 -4.68 22.93
C GLY A 3 3.80 -4.06 22.25
N GLY A 4 5.00 -4.61 22.52
CA GLY A 4 6.20 -4.26 21.77
C GLY A 4 5.93 -4.55 20.32
N GLY A 5 5.85 -3.50 19.49
CA GLY A 5 5.62 -3.64 18.08
C GLY A 5 6.75 -4.45 17.45
N ASP A 6 6.41 -5.33 16.54
CA ASP A 6 7.39 -6.16 15.82
C ASP A 6 8.43 -5.26 15.12
N ALA A 7 9.71 -5.41 15.50
CA ALA A 7 10.81 -4.59 14.95
C ALA A 7 10.94 -4.71 13.43
N ARG A 8 10.39 -5.78 12.83
CA ARG A 8 10.35 -5.96 11.37
C ARG A 8 9.51 -4.90 10.64
N HIS A 9 8.66 -4.17 11.36
CA HIS A 9 7.85 -3.10 10.78
C HIS A 9 8.60 -1.75 10.67
N ASP A 10 9.70 -1.57 11.42
CA ASP A 10 10.43 -0.31 11.43
C ASP A 10 11.16 -0.10 10.10
N GLY A 11 10.84 1.00 9.43
CA GLY A 11 11.41 1.32 8.12
C GLY A 11 10.99 0.40 6.99
N ALA A 12 10.01 -0.50 7.19
CA ALA A 12 9.51 -1.39 6.16
C ALA A 12 8.75 -0.66 5.04
N VAL A 13 8.60 -1.33 3.90
CA VAL A 13 7.68 -0.93 2.83
C VAL A 13 6.36 -1.68 3.03
N LEU A 14 5.26 -0.94 3.16
CA LEU A 14 3.91 -1.48 3.28
C LEU A 14 3.21 -1.50 1.93
N ILE A 15 2.87 -2.67 1.42
CA ILE A 15 1.95 -2.87 0.30
C ILE A 15 0.55 -3.08 0.88
N ALA A 16 -0.29 -2.07 0.77
CA ALA A 16 -1.65 -2.12 1.28
C ALA A 16 -2.62 -2.54 0.16
N LEU A 17 -3.17 -3.75 0.30
CA LEU A 17 -4.08 -4.29 -0.71
C LEU A 17 -5.45 -3.62 -0.62
N ASN A 18 -6.10 -3.52 -1.76
CA ASN A 18 -7.49 -3.13 -1.86
C ASN A 18 -8.40 -4.26 -1.38
N SER A 19 -9.63 -3.93 -1.00
CA SER A 19 -10.69 -4.92 -1.02
C SER A 19 -10.95 -5.35 -2.48
N SER A 20 -11.13 -6.64 -2.70
CA SER A 20 -11.20 -7.24 -4.06
C SER A 20 -12.31 -6.67 -4.95
N TRP A 21 -13.38 -6.15 -4.35
CA TRP A 21 -14.51 -5.54 -5.07
C TRP A 21 -14.27 -4.07 -5.51
N ASP A 22 -13.26 -3.38 -4.95
CA ASP A 22 -12.89 -2.02 -5.36
C ASP A 22 -12.01 -2.00 -6.62
N ALA A 23 -11.22 -3.02 -6.85
CA ALA A 23 -10.16 -3.01 -7.86
C ALA A 23 -10.56 -3.62 -9.20
N ALA A 24 -11.57 -4.49 -9.22
CA ALA A 24 -11.98 -5.21 -10.42
C ALA A 24 -12.74 -4.33 -11.43
N ALA A 25 -13.25 -3.21 -10.98
CA ALA A 25 -14.04 -2.34 -11.82
C ALA A 25 -13.14 -1.24 -12.37
N LEU A 26 -13.04 -1.08 -13.64
CA LEU A 26 -12.90 0.27 -14.19
C LEU A 26 -11.61 0.63 -14.93
N GLY A 27 -10.78 -0.30 -15.42
CA GLY A 27 -9.66 0.11 -16.29
C GLY A 27 -8.62 1.03 -15.62
N LEU A 28 -8.48 0.91 -14.30
CA LEU A 28 -7.54 1.69 -13.50
C LEU A 28 -6.11 1.14 -13.57
N HIS A 29 -5.95 0.00 -14.24
CA HIS A 29 -4.66 -0.61 -14.49
C HIS A 29 -3.89 0.21 -15.53
N THR A 30 -2.70 0.68 -15.16
CA THR A 30 -1.81 1.43 -16.06
C THR A 30 -0.50 0.70 -16.29
N VAL A 31 0.13 0.22 -15.23
CA VAL A 31 1.44 -0.44 -15.26
C VAL A 31 1.31 -1.96 -15.28
N PHE A 32 0.31 -2.52 -14.60
CA PHE A 32 0.10 -3.96 -14.43
C PHE A 32 -1.26 -4.39 -14.99
N GLN A 33 -1.38 -5.66 -15.39
CA GLN A 33 -2.62 -6.20 -15.95
C GLN A 33 -3.66 -6.55 -14.88
N ASN A 34 -3.20 -6.88 -13.67
CA ASN A 34 -4.07 -7.27 -12.55
C ASN A 34 -3.34 -7.13 -11.20
N ASN A 35 -4.10 -7.26 -10.11
CA ASN A 35 -3.57 -7.15 -8.74
C ASN A 35 -2.53 -8.21 -8.40
N ALA A 36 -2.70 -9.45 -8.87
CA ALA A 36 -1.77 -10.52 -8.54
C ALA A 36 -0.39 -10.25 -9.18
N GLU A 37 -0.36 -9.82 -10.43
CA GLU A 37 0.87 -9.38 -11.10
C GLU A 37 1.50 -8.20 -10.36
N TRP A 38 0.71 -7.17 -10.05
CA TRP A 38 1.19 -6.01 -9.30
C TRP A 38 1.87 -6.41 -7.98
N ILE A 39 1.21 -7.24 -7.17
CA ILE A 39 1.73 -7.66 -5.86
C ILE A 39 3.05 -8.43 -6.04
N VAL A 40 3.08 -9.42 -6.93
CA VAL A 40 4.25 -10.28 -7.14
C VAL A 40 5.43 -9.48 -7.68
N GLU A 41 5.22 -8.62 -8.68
CA GLU A 41 6.30 -7.82 -9.27
C GLU A 41 6.80 -6.75 -8.30
N THR A 42 5.92 -6.11 -7.53
CA THR A 42 6.31 -5.15 -6.49
C THR A 42 7.18 -5.80 -5.42
N VAL A 43 6.75 -6.94 -4.87
CA VAL A 43 7.51 -7.67 -3.86
C VAL A 43 8.86 -8.13 -4.43
N ARG A 44 8.85 -8.73 -5.64
CA ARG A 44 10.08 -9.20 -6.30
C ARG A 44 11.10 -8.08 -6.46
N HIS A 45 10.65 -6.93 -6.95
CA HIS A 45 11.53 -5.78 -7.16
C HIS A 45 12.10 -5.25 -5.84
N LEU A 46 11.26 -5.04 -4.83
CA LEU A 46 11.70 -4.56 -3.51
C LEU A 46 12.72 -5.49 -2.85
N LEU A 47 12.49 -6.81 -2.90
CA LEU A 47 13.41 -7.80 -2.34
C LEU A 47 14.74 -7.87 -3.10
N ALA A 48 14.72 -7.65 -4.41
CA ALA A 48 15.92 -7.69 -5.24
C ALA A 48 16.76 -6.41 -5.15
N SER A 49 16.11 -5.24 -5.06
CA SER A 49 16.76 -3.93 -5.24
C SER A 49 16.94 -3.15 -3.94
N THR A 50 16.35 -3.61 -2.83
CA THR A 50 16.43 -2.92 -1.54
C THR A 50 16.75 -3.87 -0.40
N ALA A 51 17.17 -3.32 0.74
CA ALA A 51 17.35 -4.07 1.99
C ALA A 51 16.11 -4.00 2.91
N ALA A 52 15.05 -3.33 2.49
CA ALA A 52 13.86 -3.12 3.31
C ALA A 52 13.10 -4.42 3.57
N ASN A 53 12.46 -4.51 4.73
CA ASN A 53 11.40 -5.48 4.95
C ASN A 53 10.17 -5.07 4.13
N VAL A 54 9.46 -6.05 3.61
CA VAL A 54 8.24 -5.85 2.81
C VAL A 54 7.06 -6.44 3.56
N ILE A 55 6.06 -5.63 3.81
CA ILE A 55 4.82 -6.04 4.47
C ILE A 55 3.72 -5.97 3.43
N VAL A 56 3.06 -7.08 3.18
CA VAL A 56 1.83 -7.14 2.37
C VAL A 56 0.65 -7.28 3.31
N ARG A 57 -0.22 -6.27 3.37
CA ARG A 57 -1.38 -6.27 4.24
C ARG A 57 -2.66 -6.42 3.44
N GLN A 58 -3.38 -7.48 3.72
CA GLN A 58 -4.73 -7.71 3.20
C GLN A 58 -5.72 -6.72 3.84
N HIS A 59 -6.71 -6.26 3.06
CA HIS A 59 -7.68 -5.28 3.54
C HIS A 59 -8.53 -5.86 4.69
N PRO A 60 -8.65 -5.18 5.85
CA PRO A 60 -9.35 -5.74 7.02
C PRO A 60 -10.83 -6.08 6.77
N ALA A 61 -11.51 -5.43 5.83
CA ALA A 61 -12.90 -5.71 5.48
C ALA A 61 -13.07 -7.10 4.83
N GLU A 62 -12.02 -7.70 4.28
CA GLU A 62 -12.08 -9.03 3.64
C GLU A 62 -12.25 -10.19 4.65
N ARG A 63 -12.16 -9.93 5.94
CA ARG A 63 -12.57 -10.90 6.98
C ARG A 63 -14.08 -11.14 7.04
N LEU A 64 -14.87 -10.24 6.46
CA LEU A 64 -16.33 -10.37 6.43
C LEU A 64 -16.74 -11.26 5.23
N PRO A 65 -17.73 -12.16 5.37
CA PRO A 65 -18.15 -13.05 4.29
C PRO A 65 -18.57 -12.32 3.00
N ILE A 66 -19.13 -11.10 3.13
CA ILE A 66 -19.56 -10.27 2.00
C ILE A 66 -18.36 -9.63 1.27
N GLY A 67 -17.23 -9.46 1.95
CA GLY A 67 -16.02 -8.83 1.42
C GLY A 67 -14.88 -9.81 1.14
N ALA A 68 -15.09 -11.11 1.35
CA ALA A 68 -14.05 -12.13 1.16
C ALA A 68 -13.65 -12.21 -0.32
N THR A 69 -12.33 -12.06 -0.57
CA THR A 69 -11.77 -12.32 -1.89
C THR A 69 -11.67 -13.83 -2.14
N THR A 70 -11.81 -14.24 -3.39
CA THR A 70 -11.50 -15.60 -3.83
C THR A 70 -9.98 -15.81 -3.97
N ASP A 71 -9.19 -14.74 -3.98
CA ASP A 71 -7.74 -14.78 -4.16
C ASP A 71 -7.04 -14.99 -2.82
N ASP A 72 -6.36 -16.13 -2.66
CA ASP A 72 -5.48 -16.36 -1.52
C ASP A 72 -4.11 -15.72 -1.78
N TYR A 73 -3.98 -14.44 -1.43
CA TYR A 73 -2.73 -13.70 -1.56
C TYR A 73 -1.61 -14.27 -0.68
N GLY A 74 -1.95 -14.88 0.45
CA GLY A 74 -0.96 -15.57 1.28
C GLY A 74 -0.38 -16.79 0.58
N ALA A 75 -1.22 -17.62 -0.07
CA ALA A 75 -0.76 -18.74 -0.89
C ALA A 75 0.02 -18.27 -2.13
N LEU A 76 -0.43 -17.18 -2.78
CA LEU A 76 0.26 -16.57 -3.91
C LEU A 76 1.69 -16.19 -3.54
N LEU A 77 1.86 -15.47 -2.43
CA LEU A 77 3.18 -15.01 -1.97
C LEU A 77 4.07 -16.20 -1.57
N ARG A 78 3.56 -17.17 -0.83
CA ARG A 78 4.33 -18.39 -0.49
C ARG A 78 4.79 -19.14 -1.74
N ARG A 79 3.95 -19.25 -2.76
CA ARG A 79 4.30 -19.93 -4.01
C ARG A 79 5.46 -19.25 -4.76
N HIS A 80 5.53 -17.90 -4.73
CA HIS A 80 6.53 -17.13 -5.48
C HIS A 80 7.81 -16.88 -4.69
N PHE A 81 7.74 -16.77 -3.36
CA PHE A 81 8.86 -16.31 -2.52
C PHE A 81 9.24 -17.30 -1.41
N GLY A 82 8.48 -18.38 -1.21
CA GLY A 82 8.75 -19.36 -0.14
C GLY A 82 8.71 -18.69 1.23
N ASP A 83 9.71 -19.01 2.06
CA ASP A 83 9.89 -18.48 3.41
C ASP A 83 10.89 -17.31 3.42
N GLU A 84 10.73 -16.35 2.52
CA GLU A 84 11.59 -15.14 2.47
C GLU A 84 11.51 -14.37 3.79
N PRO A 85 12.60 -14.23 4.55
CA PRO A 85 12.57 -13.67 5.91
C PRO A 85 12.20 -12.19 5.97
N ARG A 86 12.39 -11.43 4.87
CA ARG A 86 12.04 -10.03 4.76
C ARG A 86 10.60 -9.78 4.28
N LEU A 87 9.87 -10.84 3.89
CA LEU A 87 8.49 -10.74 3.42
C LEU A 87 7.53 -11.14 4.52
N HIS A 88 6.62 -10.25 4.90
CA HIS A 88 5.63 -10.47 5.94
C HIS A 88 4.22 -10.27 5.40
N PHE A 89 3.42 -11.32 5.40
CA PHE A 89 2.01 -11.22 5.04
C PHE A 89 1.15 -11.06 6.30
N ILE A 90 0.31 -10.02 6.31
CA ILE A 90 -0.66 -9.75 7.37
C ILE A 90 -2.05 -9.99 6.77
N ALA A 91 -2.70 -11.04 7.24
CA ALA A 91 -4.03 -11.43 6.79
C ALA A 91 -5.11 -10.45 7.28
N ALA A 92 -6.28 -10.47 6.63
CA ALA A 92 -7.42 -9.63 7.03
C ALA A 92 -7.90 -9.90 8.46
N ALA A 93 -7.74 -11.14 8.94
CA ALA A 93 -8.14 -11.55 10.29
C ALA A 93 -7.16 -11.13 11.39
N ASP A 94 -5.94 -10.72 11.03
CA ASP A 94 -4.93 -10.32 12.00
C ASP A 94 -5.32 -9.01 12.71
N SER A 95 -5.15 -8.99 14.02
CA SER A 95 -5.59 -7.88 14.89
C SER A 95 -4.64 -6.67 14.88
N ILE A 96 -3.78 -6.55 13.85
CA ILE A 96 -2.82 -5.44 13.74
C ILE A 96 -3.56 -4.16 13.33
N ASN A 97 -3.38 -3.11 14.13
CA ASN A 97 -3.94 -1.80 13.83
C ASN A 97 -3.18 -1.16 12.65
N SER A 98 -3.92 -0.77 11.60
CA SER A 98 -3.34 -0.18 10.38
C SER A 98 -2.63 1.13 10.66
N TYR A 99 -3.14 1.98 11.55
CA TYR A 99 -2.49 3.26 11.89
C TYR A 99 -1.20 3.07 12.69
N ALA A 100 -1.18 2.08 13.59
CA ALA A 100 0.06 1.72 14.30
C ALA A 100 1.13 1.19 13.34
N LEU A 101 0.71 0.49 12.29
CA LEU A 101 1.60 0.03 11.22
C LEU A 101 2.09 1.20 10.36
N LEU A 102 1.19 2.10 9.93
CA LEU A 102 1.55 3.31 9.17
C LEU A 102 2.56 4.19 9.91
N ALA A 103 2.47 4.28 11.23
CA ALA A 103 3.41 5.09 12.03
C ALA A 103 4.88 4.61 11.88
N ARG A 104 5.11 3.33 11.60
CA ARG A 104 6.42 2.67 11.62
C ARG A 104 7.06 2.47 10.25
N VAL A 105 6.26 2.35 9.18
CA VAL A 105 6.75 2.09 7.83
C VAL A 105 7.40 3.33 7.20
N ALA A 106 8.34 3.12 6.29
CA ALA A 106 9.02 4.18 5.55
C ALA A 106 8.25 4.59 4.30
N LEU A 107 7.58 3.64 3.65
CA LEU A 107 6.86 3.83 2.39
C LEU A 107 5.55 3.06 2.43
N VAL A 108 4.50 3.64 1.86
CA VAL A 108 3.24 2.96 1.58
C VAL A 108 3.07 2.81 0.07
N VAL A 109 2.77 1.60 -0.37
CA VAL A 109 2.46 1.29 -1.76
C VAL A 109 1.00 0.83 -1.81
N THR A 110 0.21 1.46 -2.64
CA THR A 110 -1.22 1.15 -2.76
C THR A 110 -1.66 1.19 -4.22
N TYR A 111 -2.73 0.51 -4.54
CA TYR A 111 -3.33 0.57 -5.87
C TYR A 111 -4.42 1.66 -5.91
N THR A 112 -5.60 1.38 -5.36
CA THR A 112 -6.72 2.32 -5.31
C THR A 112 -7.28 2.53 -3.89
N SER A 113 -6.67 1.90 -2.87
CA SER A 113 -7.15 1.92 -1.50
C SER A 113 -7.07 3.32 -0.88
N THR A 114 -8.11 3.72 -0.15
CA THR A 114 -8.19 5.00 0.58
C THR A 114 -7.13 5.18 1.65
N ILE A 115 -6.49 4.09 2.10
CA ILE A 115 -5.35 4.15 3.03
C ILE A 115 -4.19 4.98 2.47
N GLY A 116 -4.11 5.13 1.13
CA GLY A 116 -3.13 6.02 0.49
C GLY A 116 -3.33 7.48 0.88
N ILE A 117 -4.58 7.95 0.95
CA ILE A 117 -4.90 9.31 1.39
C ILE A 117 -4.57 9.47 2.88
N GLU A 118 -4.96 8.48 3.70
CA GLU A 118 -4.71 8.48 5.15
C GLU A 118 -3.20 8.49 5.45
N ALA A 119 -2.42 7.68 4.75
CA ALA A 119 -0.97 7.63 4.88
C ALA A 119 -0.32 8.98 4.51
N ALA A 120 -0.71 9.60 3.39
CA ALA A 120 -0.21 10.89 2.97
C ALA A 120 -0.56 11.99 3.98
N ALA A 121 -1.78 12.00 4.53
CA ALA A 121 -2.21 12.91 5.58
C ALA A 121 -1.38 12.74 6.87
N LEU A 122 -0.97 11.52 7.19
CA LEU A 122 -0.04 11.23 8.29
C LEU A 122 1.43 11.56 7.96
N GLY A 123 1.72 12.08 6.78
CA GLY A 123 3.06 12.45 6.34
C GLY A 123 3.92 11.26 5.88
N LYS A 124 3.30 10.15 5.50
CA LYS A 124 4.01 9.02 4.91
C LYS A 124 4.05 9.15 3.38
N PRO A 125 5.20 8.91 2.73
CA PRO A 125 5.25 8.85 1.29
C PRO A 125 4.40 7.69 0.77
N VAL A 126 3.66 7.95 -0.30
CA VAL A 126 2.76 6.98 -0.94
C VAL A 126 3.10 6.87 -2.41
N VAL A 127 3.31 5.65 -2.90
CA VAL A 127 3.53 5.34 -4.32
C VAL A 127 2.35 4.53 -4.84
N SER A 128 1.86 4.87 -6.03
CA SER A 128 0.81 4.13 -6.70
C SER A 128 1.08 3.98 -8.20
N PRO A 129 0.90 2.76 -8.77
CA PRO A 129 0.98 2.52 -10.21
C PRO A 129 -0.40 2.58 -10.89
N SER A 130 -1.39 3.27 -10.30
CA SER A 130 -2.76 3.23 -10.80
C SER A 130 -3.36 4.63 -10.98
N ASN A 131 -4.49 4.70 -11.67
CA ASN A 131 -5.31 5.90 -11.83
C ASN A 131 -6.40 5.99 -10.75
N ALA A 132 -6.06 5.79 -9.47
CA ALA A 132 -7.02 6.07 -8.40
C ALA A 132 -7.44 7.55 -8.43
N TYR A 133 -8.66 7.85 -7.97
CA TYR A 133 -9.23 9.20 -8.03
C TYR A 133 -8.38 10.28 -7.36
N TYR A 134 -7.48 9.89 -6.46
CA TYR A 134 -6.62 10.81 -5.71
C TYR A 134 -5.16 10.87 -6.23
N THR A 135 -4.72 9.97 -7.11
CA THR A 135 -3.30 9.88 -7.52
C THR A 135 -2.83 11.07 -8.37
N GLY A 136 -3.74 11.83 -8.95
CA GLY A 136 -3.44 13.06 -9.70
C GLY A 136 -3.45 14.35 -8.88
N LEU A 137 -3.67 14.27 -7.55
CA LEU A 137 -3.85 15.45 -6.69
C LEU A 137 -2.56 15.99 -6.06
N GLY A 138 -1.40 15.43 -6.39
CA GLY A 138 -0.08 15.99 -6.02
C GLY A 138 0.49 15.50 -4.69
N PHE A 139 -0.23 14.73 -3.89
CA PHE A 139 0.27 14.19 -2.61
C PHE A 139 0.62 12.70 -2.65
N VAL A 140 0.52 12.06 -3.81
CA VAL A 140 0.92 10.68 -4.07
C VAL A 140 1.86 10.65 -5.26
N TRP A 141 2.94 9.89 -5.18
CA TRP A 141 3.83 9.63 -6.30
C TRP A 141 3.21 8.57 -7.20
N LYS A 142 2.68 9.02 -8.34
CA LYS A 142 2.09 8.16 -9.36
C LYS A 142 3.14 7.78 -10.39
N ALA A 143 3.19 6.50 -10.74
CA ALA A 143 3.97 5.99 -11.86
C ALA A 143 3.07 5.73 -13.07
N ASP A 144 3.57 6.09 -14.26
CA ASP A 144 2.87 5.86 -15.53
C ASP A 144 3.43 4.66 -16.30
N ASP A 145 4.63 4.17 -15.91
CA ASP A 145 5.27 2.99 -16.48
C ASP A 145 6.02 2.17 -15.41
N LEU A 146 6.49 0.98 -15.80
CA LEU A 146 7.15 0.06 -14.90
C LEU A 146 8.50 0.60 -14.40
N ALA A 147 9.28 1.25 -15.25
CA ALA A 147 10.60 1.78 -14.88
C ALA A 147 10.47 2.92 -13.86
N GLY A 148 9.53 3.85 -14.09
CA GLY A 148 9.20 4.93 -13.16
C GLY A 148 8.67 4.39 -11.83
N TYR A 149 7.85 3.34 -11.87
CA TYR A 149 7.34 2.68 -10.68
C TYR A 149 8.48 2.08 -9.83
N GLN A 150 9.38 1.34 -10.45
CA GLN A 150 10.53 0.73 -9.80
C GLN A 150 11.46 1.77 -9.18
N ALA A 151 11.76 2.84 -9.89
CA ALA A 151 12.55 3.95 -9.36
C ALA A 151 11.91 4.63 -8.14
N LEU A 152 10.58 4.81 -8.15
CA LEU A 152 9.84 5.35 -7.01
C LEU A 152 9.86 4.41 -5.81
N LEU A 153 9.78 3.10 -6.01
CA LEU A 153 9.89 2.11 -4.93
C LEU A 153 11.27 2.18 -4.26
N GLU A 154 12.34 2.22 -5.04
CA GLU A 154 13.71 2.34 -4.54
C GLU A 154 13.92 3.65 -3.78
N ALA A 155 13.51 4.77 -4.36
CA ALA A 155 13.60 6.09 -3.74
C ALA A 155 12.81 6.16 -2.43
N GLY A 156 11.61 5.59 -2.40
CA GLY A 156 10.77 5.52 -1.20
C GLY A 156 11.37 4.64 -0.11
N ALA A 157 11.86 3.45 -0.45
CA ALA A 157 12.52 2.56 0.49
C ALA A 157 13.83 3.16 1.06
N ALA A 158 14.52 3.98 0.28
CA ALA A 158 15.71 4.73 0.70
C ALA A 158 15.38 6.03 1.50
N GLY A 159 14.10 6.35 1.73
CA GLY A 159 13.69 7.56 2.45
C GLY A 159 13.90 8.87 1.69
N GLN A 160 14.03 8.81 0.36
CA GLN A 160 14.28 9.98 -0.49
C GLN A 160 13.00 10.72 -0.88
N LEU A 161 11.82 10.10 -0.75
CA LEU A 161 10.54 10.73 -1.01
C LEU A 161 10.10 11.52 0.23
N GLN A 162 10.03 12.83 0.13
CA GLN A 162 9.71 13.71 1.25
C GLN A 162 8.31 14.32 1.10
N VAL A 163 7.42 14.01 2.03
CA VAL A 163 6.09 14.60 2.09
C VAL A 163 6.18 16.01 2.66
N THR A 164 5.85 17.00 1.83
CA THR A 164 5.87 18.42 2.23
C THR A 164 4.61 18.82 3.01
N PRO A 165 4.63 19.94 3.78
CA PRO A 165 3.42 20.42 4.45
C PRO A 165 2.24 20.65 3.49
N PRO A 166 2.38 21.28 2.30
CA PRO A 166 1.29 21.39 1.34
C PRO A 166 0.70 20.04 0.90
N MET A 167 1.55 19.03 0.63
CA MET A 167 1.06 17.69 0.28
C MET A 167 0.19 17.08 1.38
N ARG A 168 0.55 17.29 2.65
CA ARG A 168 -0.24 16.82 3.78
C ARG A 168 -1.57 17.56 3.88
N GLU A 169 -1.58 18.87 3.67
CA GLU A 169 -2.80 19.69 3.67
C GLU A 169 -3.76 19.23 2.56
N ASP A 170 -3.26 19.00 1.35
CA ASP A 170 -4.05 18.49 0.22
C ASP A 170 -4.60 17.08 0.51
N ALA A 171 -3.81 16.21 1.13
CA ALA A 171 -4.27 14.88 1.55
C ALA A 171 -5.37 14.97 2.64
N HIS A 172 -5.23 15.86 3.63
CA HIS A 172 -6.27 16.11 4.63
C HIS A 172 -7.55 16.64 3.99
N LEU A 173 -7.45 17.58 3.06
CA LEU A 173 -8.60 18.13 2.35
C LEU A 173 -9.29 17.05 1.51
N CYS A 174 -8.53 16.24 0.78
CA CYS A 174 -9.06 15.11 0.02
C CYS A 174 -9.79 14.12 0.93
N TYR A 175 -9.19 13.74 2.06
CA TYR A 175 -9.81 12.87 3.04
C TYR A 175 -11.13 13.46 3.56
N TYR A 176 -11.11 14.71 3.97
CA TYR A 176 -12.31 15.39 4.48
C TYR A 176 -13.44 15.42 3.46
N LEU A 177 -13.14 15.81 2.22
CA LEU A 177 -14.16 15.90 1.16
C LEU A 177 -14.73 14.53 0.79
N THR A 178 -13.89 13.48 0.77
CA THR A 178 -14.31 12.16 0.29
C THR A 178 -14.89 11.27 1.39
N GLN A 179 -14.44 11.41 2.65
CA GLN A 179 -14.88 10.55 3.73
C GLN A 179 -15.85 11.22 4.71
N CYS A 180 -15.83 12.56 4.81
CA CYS A 180 -16.69 13.28 5.73
C CYS A 180 -17.85 14.02 5.05
N CYS A 181 -17.65 14.49 3.80
CA CYS A 181 -18.67 15.28 3.10
C CYS A 181 -19.47 14.48 2.06
N ASN A 182 -19.09 13.25 1.74
CA ASN A 182 -19.70 12.44 0.67
C ASN A 182 -20.94 11.63 1.14
N TRP A 183 -21.63 12.08 2.19
CA TRP A 183 -22.81 11.42 2.76
C TRP A 183 -24.12 12.12 2.38
N PHE A 184 -24.19 12.70 1.16
CA PHE A 184 -25.42 13.33 0.67
C PHE A 184 -25.86 12.71 -0.64
#